data_6ec3ef377a86e382b1a84b39d934276f
#
_entry.id   6ec3ef377a86e382b1a84b39d934276f
#
_cell.length_a   1.000
_cell.length_b   1.000
_cell.length_c   1.000
_cell.angle_alpha   90.00
_cell.angle_beta   90.00
_cell.angle_gamma   90.00
#
_symmetry.space_group_name_H-M   'P 1'
#
loop_
_entity.id
_entity.type
_entity.pdbx_description
1 polymer ?
#
loop_
_entity_poly.entity_id
_entity_poly.type
_entity_poly.pdbx_seq_one_letter_code
_entity_poly.pdbx_strand_id
1 'polypeptide(L)'
;MKILYTFLASSILFSFTSFSKSRLGEYYFGFGYAMADGGKGIDADGDFLNISANSPASDVADFNLYLSYGNVDYKQSSVDKSGTSWELGLDFTYHYDEYVFQNGMFRPFAGVGLSYLSEDAKVRMGDDGFTWKFLAGTEILFTDYLSMSIGGSFKGLWSDFGENDFLLDLGLSWWITDVHGVALEYNHAFDQEADFIGLKFLYSWQ
;
A
#
# COMPACT_ATOMS: atom_id res chain seq x y z
N MET A 1 -13.64 -24.65 -13.29
CA MET A 1 -14.64 -23.97 -12.50
C MET A 1 -15.05 -24.71 -11.21
N LYS A 2 -15.25 -26.03 -11.18
CA LYS A 2 -15.63 -26.78 -9.96
C LYS A 2 -14.55 -26.79 -8.85
N ILE A 3 -13.29 -26.74 -9.17
CA ILE A 3 -12.16 -26.75 -8.21
C ILE A 3 -12.09 -25.43 -7.40
N LEU A 4 -12.44 -24.29 -8.03
CA LEU A 4 -12.43 -22.99 -7.38
C LEU A 4 -13.49 -22.88 -6.26
N TYR A 5 -14.68 -23.48 -6.47
CA TYR A 5 -15.74 -23.50 -5.46
C TYR A 5 -15.43 -24.42 -4.27
N THR A 6 -14.66 -25.49 -4.48
CA THR A 6 -14.25 -26.40 -3.40
C THR A 6 -13.20 -25.74 -2.49
N PHE A 7 -12.31 -24.90 -3.06
CA PHE A 7 -11.34 -24.14 -2.27
C PHE A 7 -12.00 -23.04 -1.44
N LEU A 8 -13.01 -22.33 -1.96
CA LEU A 8 -13.77 -21.33 -1.21
C LEU A 8 -14.63 -21.95 -0.10
N ALA A 9 -15.20 -23.14 -0.33
CA ALA A 9 -16.07 -23.79 0.66
C ALA A 9 -15.30 -24.44 1.82
N SER A 10 -14.06 -24.86 1.61
CA SER A 10 -13.22 -25.43 2.68
C SER A 10 -12.59 -24.39 3.60
N SER A 11 -12.50 -23.13 3.18
CA SER A 11 -11.97 -22.03 4.01
C SER A 11 -12.96 -21.49 5.05
N ILE A 12 -14.25 -21.89 4.99
CA ILE A 12 -15.31 -21.37 5.88
C ILE A 12 -15.44 -22.17 7.19
N LEU A 13 -14.73 -23.28 7.36
CA LEU A 13 -14.90 -24.20 8.50
C LEU A 13 -13.82 -24.12 9.58
N PHE A 14 -12.95 -23.14 9.57
CA PHE A 14 -12.06 -22.90 10.71
C PHE A 14 -12.74 -21.98 11.71
N SER A 15 -13.11 -22.53 12.86
CA SER A 15 -13.55 -21.78 14.04
C SER A 15 -12.34 -21.01 14.58
N PHE A 16 -12.21 -19.74 14.21
CA PHE A 16 -11.18 -18.87 14.74
C PHE A 16 -11.64 -18.30 16.08
N THR A 17 -10.80 -18.44 17.09
CA THR A 17 -10.89 -17.65 18.32
C THR A 17 -10.65 -16.20 17.96
N SER A 18 -11.56 -15.33 18.35
CA SER A 18 -11.65 -13.93 17.95
C SER A 18 -10.48 -13.12 18.51
N PHE A 19 -9.60 -12.69 17.63
CA PHE A 19 -8.71 -11.55 17.87
C PHE A 19 -8.92 -10.57 16.72
N SER A 20 -9.39 -9.37 17.05
CA SER A 20 -9.46 -8.27 16.08
C SER A 20 -8.04 -7.88 15.70
N LYS A 21 -7.65 -8.11 14.44
CA LYS A 21 -6.32 -7.82 13.95
C LYS A 21 -6.35 -6.82 12.81
N SER A 22 -5.88 -5.63 13.11
CA SER A 22 -5.69 -4.51 12.20
C SER A 22 -4.29 -4.55 11.59
N ARG A 23 -4.03 -3.78 10.56
CA ARG A 23 -2.65 -3.44 10.13
C ARG A 23 -2.06 -2.30 10.96
N LEU A 24 -2.93 -1.42 11.47
CA LEU A 24 -2.53 -0.30 12.32
C LEU A 24 -2.32 -0.81 13.75
N GLY A 25 -1.20 -0.44 14.34
CA GLY A 25 -0.82 -0.88 15.68
C GLY A 25 -0.21 -2.27 15.78
N GLU A 26 0.11 -2.91 14.65
CA GLU A 26 0.67 -4.26 14.62
C GLU A 26 2.11 -4.29 14.12
N TYR A 27 2.92 -5.17 14.72
CA TYR A 27 4.23 -5.51 14.18
C TYR A 27 4.05 -6.49 13.02
N TYR A 28 4.39 -6.07 11.81
CA TYR A 28 4.40 -7.00 10.68
C TYR A 28 5.49 -6.68 9.66
N PHE A 29 5.88 -7.72 8.96
CA PHE A 29 6.68 -7.67 7.74
C PHE A 29 5.78 -8.00 6.55
N GLY A 30 5.87 -7.20 5.49
CA GLY A 30 5.13 -7.40 4.24
C GLY A 30 6.07 -7.67 3.08
N PHE A 31 5.76 -8.67 2.27
CA PHE A 31 6.42 -8.95 1.01
C PHE A 31 5.37 -9.12 -0.08
N GLY A 32 5.50 -8.41 -1.19
CA GLY A 32 4.49 -8.40 -2.22
C GLY A 32 5.01 -8.12 -3.61
N TYR A 33 4.09 -8.28 -4.55
CA TYR A 33 4.25 -7.98 -5.95
C TYR A 33 3.12 -7.05 -6.38
N ALA A 34 3.44 -6.05 -7.19
CA ALA A 34 2.48 -5.13 -7.76
C ALA A 34 2.74 -4.93 -9.25
N MET A 35 1.66 -4.70 -9.98
CA MET A 35 1.69 -4.26 -11.37
C MET A 35 1.28 -2.80 -11.41
N ALA A 36 1.90 -2.04 -12.30
CA ALA A 36 1.53 -0.67 -12.61
C ALA A 36 1.12 -0.58 -14.09
N ASP A 37 0.13 0.25 -14.36
CA ASP A 37 -0.36 0.57 -15.70
C ASP A 37 -0.62 2.08 -15.77
N GLY A 38 -0.19 2.71 -16.86
CA GLY A 38 -0.40 4.13 -17.08
C GLY A 38 0.88 4.95 -16.99
N GLY A 39 0.70 6.26 -16.97
CA GLY A 39 1.75 7.28 -16.92
C GLY A 39 1.41 8.46 -17.81
N LYS A 40 1.46 9.66 -17.26
CA LYS A 40 1.06 10.91 -17.93
C LYS A 40 1.77 11.12 -19.28
N GLY A 41 1.03 10.95 -20.36
CA GLY A 41 1.54 11.17 -21.71
C GLY A 41 2.49 10.08 -22.21
N ILE A 42 2.64 8.98 -21.50
CA ILE A 42 3.40 7.80 -21.90
C ILE A 42 2.53 6.55 -21.70
N ASP A 43 2.73 5.54 -22.55
CA ASP A 43 2.12 4.21 -22.40
C ASP A 43 3.17 3.36 -21.65
N ALA A 44 2.91 3.09 -20.37
CA ALA A 44 3.86 2.43 -19.49
C ALA A 44 3.21 1.31 -18.69
N ASP A 45 3.91 0.17 -18.61
CA ASP A 45 3.58 -0.99 -17.79
C ASP A 45 4.74 -1.29 -16.85
N GLY A 46 4.47 -1.68 -15.62
CA GLY A 46 5.52 -1.94 -14.63
C GLY A 46 5.23 -3.12 -13.72
N ASP A 47 6.30 -3.79 -13.31
CA ASP A 47 6.29 -4.89 -12.36
C ASP A 47 7.17 -4.56 -11.15
N PHE A 48 6.61 -4.63 -9.95
CA PHE A 48 7.28 -4.19 -8.73
C PHE A 48 7.30 -5.27 -7.65
N LEU A 49 8.43 -5.43 -7.00
CA LEU A 49 8.57 -6.12 -5.72
C LEU A 49 8.49 -5.09 -4.59
N ASN A 50 7.64 -5.38 -3.61
CA ASN A 50 7.42 -4.51 -2.47
C ASN A 50 7.79 -5.23 -1.17
N ILE A 51 8.57 -4.57 -0.33
CA ILE A 51 8.91 -5.03 1.01
C ILE A 51 8.51 -3.92 1.98
N SER A 52 7.90 -4.29 3.10
CA SER A 52 7.57 -3.33 4.14
C SER A 52 7.72 -3.93 5.53
N ALA A 53 7.97 -3.08 6.50
CA ALA A 53 7.97 -3.44 7.91
C ALA A 53 7.23 -2.37 8.70
N ASN A 54 6.22 -2.77 9.46
CA ASN A 54 5.50 -1.90 10.37
C ASN A 54 5.90 -2.17 11.80
N SER A 55 6.11 -1.11 12.56
CA SER A 55 6.42 -1.16 13.98
C SER A 55 5.63 -0.10 14.71
N PRO A 56 4.75 -0.49 15.65
CA PRO A 56 4.11 0.47 16.54
C PRO A 56 5.16 1.28 17.32
N ALA A 57 5.00 2.59 17.31
CA ALA A 57 5.74 3.52 18.16
C ALA A 57 5.02 3.76 19.48
N SER A 58 3.69 3.57 19.48
CA SER A 58 2.80 3.62 20.64
C SER A 58 1.46 2.95 20.28
N ASP A 59 0.52 2.92 21.22
CA ASP A 59 -0.83 2.40 21.00
C ASP A 59 -1.61 3.15 19.90
N VAL A 60 -1.16 4.35 19.52
CA VAL A 60 -1.82 5.24 18.56
C VAL A 60 -0.93 5.70 17.41
N ALA A 61 0.25 5.11 17.26
CA ALA A 61 1.18 5.55 16.23
C ALA A 61 2.08 4.41 15.72
N ASP A 62 2.32 4.41 14.42
CA ASP A 62 3.16 3.44 13.71
C ASP A 62 4.28 4.11 12.92
N PHE A 63 5.39 3.40 12.80
CA PHE A 63 6.39 3.59 11.77
C PHE A 63 6.27 2.48 10.73
N ASN A 64 6.21 2.86 9.46
CA ASN A 64 6.22 1.91 8.34
C ASN A 64 7.42 2.22 7.44
N LEU A 65 8.39 1.30 7.39
CA LEU A 65 9.49 1.33 6.45
C LEU A 65 9.11 0.51 5.22
N TYR A 66 9.35 1.04 4.02
CA TYR A 66 9.05 0.33 2.79
C TYR A 66 10.12 0.50 1.72
N LEU A 67 10.27 -0.53 0.90
CA LEU A 67 11.08 -0.55 -0.31
C LEU A 67 10.22 -1.10 -1.44
N SER A 68 10.16 -0.37 -2.55
CA SER A 68 9.60 -0.81 -3.81
C SER A 68 10.69 -0.81 -4.87
N TYR A 69 10.81 -1.88 -5.64
CA TYR A 69 11.76 -2.03 -6.73
C TYR A 69 11.10 -2.72 -7.90
N GLY A 70 11.25 -2.17 -9.10
CA GLY A 70 10.63 -2.74 -10.28
C GLY A 70 11.26 -2.34 -11.59
N ASN A 71 10.77 -2.98 -12.65
CA ASN A 71 11.05 -2.62 -14.02
C ASN A 71 9.80 -2.00 -14.63
N VAL A 72 9.99 -1.01 -15.49
CA VAL A 72 8.93 -0.32 -16.21
C VAL A 72 9.27 -0.34 -17.70
N ASP A 73 8.37 -0.89 -18.49
CA ASP A 73 8.40 -0.82 -19.94
C ASP A 73 7.55 0.37 -20.39
N TYR A 74 8.06 1.23 -21.23
CA TYR A 74 7.36 2.43 -21.67
C TYR A 74 7.65 2.81 -23.11
N LYS A 75 6.69 3.47 -23.75
CA LYS A 75 6.84 3.98 -25.11
C LYS A 75 7.11 5.48 -25.11
N GLN A 76 8.22 5.86 -25.68
CA GLN A 76 8.56 7.25 -25.90
C GLN A 76 8.82 7.50 -27.38
N SER A 77 8.05 8.39 -28.01
CA SER A 77 8.17 8.70 -29.45
C SER A 77 8.12 7.46 -30.35
N SER A 78 7.23 6.51 -30.07
CA SER A 78 7.07 5.22 -30.76
C SER A 78 8.28 4.28 -30.67
N VAL A 79 9.16 4.48 -29.69
CA VAL A 79 10.27 3.59 -29.37
C VAL A 79 9.99 2.94 -28.02
N ASP A 80 9.99 1.60 -28.00
CA ASP A 80 9.87 0.82 -26.76
C ASP A 80 11.19 0.98 -25.97
N LYS A 81 11.06 1.28 -24.71
CA LYS A 81 12.15 1.45 -23.74
C LYS A 81 11.80 0.69 -22.46
N SER A 82 12.81 0.31 -21.72
CA SER A 82 12.66 -0.18 -20.36
C SER A 82 13.57 0.56 -19.41
N GLY A 83 13.14 0.70 -18.18
CA GLY A 83 13.89 1.35 -17.13
C GLY A 83 13.59 0.73 -15.77
N THR A 84 14.38 1.10 -14.79
CA THR A 84 14.16 0.69 -13.39
C THR A 84 13.47 1.80 -12.62
N SER A 85 12.70 1.42 -11.62
CA SER A 85 12.13 2.33 -10.63
C SER A 85 12.29 1.73 -9.26
N TRP A 86 12.79 2.51 -8.30
CA TRP A 86 12.82 2.09 -6.91
C TRP A 86 12.52 3.24 -5.96
N GLU A 87 11.92 2.90 -4.83
CA GLU A 87 11.59 3.85 -3.79
C GLU A 87 11.85 3.23 -2.43
N LEU A 88 12.61 3.93 -1.59
CA LEU A 88 12.79 3.60 -0.18
C LEU A 88 12.18 4.71 0.66
N GLY A 89 11.26 4.37 1.55
CA GLY A 89 10.57 5.36 2.36
C GLY A 89 10.22 4.92 3.76
N LEU A 90 9.89 5.93 4.56
CA LEU A 90 9.44 5.81 5.93
C LEU A 90 8.20 6.67 6.12
N ASP A 91 7.12 6.07 6.62
CA ASP A 91 5.91 6.75 7.03
C ASP A 91 5.77 6.72 8.55
N PHE A 92 5.30 7.81 9.12
CA PHE A 92 4.80 7.90 10.48
C PHE A 92 3.30 8.13 10.42
N THR A 93 2.51 7.22 10.99
CA THR A 93 1.06 7.26 10.96
C THR A 93 0.53 7.34 12.39
N TYR A 94 -0.29 8.34 12.66
CA TYR A 94 -1.10 8.43 13.87
C TYR A 94 -2.49 7.87 13.57
N HIS A 95 -3.03 7.04 14.47
CA HIS A 95 -4.36 6.46 14.36
C HIS A 95 -5.04 6.44 15.73
N TYR A 96 -6.36 6.28 15.77
CA TYR A 96 -7.03 6.02 17.03
C TYR A 96 -6.68 4.60 17.53
N ASP A 97 -6.60 4.44 18.84
CA ASP A 97 -6.37 3.15 19.51
C ASP A 97 -7.57 2.22 19.40
N GLU A 98 -8.76 2.80 19.24
CA GLU A 98 -10.02 2.08 19.10
C GLU A 98 -10.77 2.49 17.82
N TYR A 99 -11.69 1.64 17.36
CA TYR A 99 -12.64 2.00 16.31
C TYR A 99 -13.73 2.88 16.89
N VAL A 100 -13.88 4.11 16.38
CA VAL A 100 -14.66 5.17 17.05
C VAL A 100 -16.06 5.38 16.52
N PHE A 101 -16.39 4.87 15.32
CA PHE A 101 -17.68 5.13 14.71
C PHE A 101 -18.48 3.85 14.45
N GLN A 102 -19.82 3.96 14.45
CA GLN A 102 -20.74 2.88 14.12
C GLN A 102 -20.41 1.55 14.81
N ASN A 103 -20.45 1.55 16.14
CA ASN A 103 -20.18 0.38 16.99
C ASN A 103 -18.75 -0.19 16.83
N GLY A 104 -17.77 0.67 16.59
CA GLY A 104 -16.38 0.26 16.52
C GLY A 104 -15.90 -0.26 15.18
N MET A 105 -16.53 0.13 14.07
CA MET A 105 -16.11 -0.34 12.73
C MET A 105 -15.06 0.53 12.07
N PHE A 106 -14.91 1.80 12.45
CA PHE A 106 -14.03 2.75 11.75
C PHE A 106 -12.89 3.21 12.64
N ARG A 107 -11.68 3.18 12.09
CA ARG A 107 -10.44 3.63 12.73
C ARG A 107 -9.75 4.67 11.84
N PRO A 108 -9.99 5.98 12.07
CA PRO A 108 -9.34 7.04 11.31
C PRO A 108 -7.84 7.07 11.56
N PHE A 109 -7.08 7.44 10.51
CA PHE A 109 -5.64 7.65 10.61
C PHE A 109 -5.21 8.85 9.77
N ALA A 110 -4.07 9.45 10.15
CA ALA A 110 -3.37 10.45 9.36
C ALA A 110 -1.86 10.33 9.61
N GLY A 111 -1.06 10.74 8.65
CA GLY A 111 0.38 10.60 8.79
C GLY A 111 1.18 11.45 7.83
N VAL A 112 2.49 11.34 7.99
CA VAL A 112 3.49 11.99 7.15
C VAL A 112 4.54 10.97 6.74
N GLY A 113 5.16 11.17 5.58
CA GLY A 113 6.20 10.29 5.09
C GLY A 113 7.31 11.03 4.37
N LEU A 114 8.44 10.36 4.32
CA LEU A 114 9.62 10.77 3.56
C LEU A 114 10.12 9.57 2.77
N SER A 115 10.49 9.77 1.51
CA SER A 115 11.14 8.72 0.74
C SER A 115 12.20 9.29 -0.20
N TYR A 116 12.98 8.40 -0.77
CA TYR A 116 13.82 8.67 -1.91
C TYR A 116 13.33 7.82 -3.07
N LEU A 117 13.02 8.47 -4.17
CA LEU A 117 12.57 7.86 -5.42
C LEU A 117 13.66 8.02 -6.48
N SER A 118 13.93 6.95 -7.23
CA SER A 118 14.72 6.99 -8.45
C SER A 118 14.02 6.17 -9.52
N GLU A 119 13.76 6.78 -10.66
CA GLU A 119 13.08 6.12 -11.77
C GLU A 119 13.50 6.63 -13.14
N ASP A 120 13.74 5.67 -14.05
CA ASP A 120 14.10 5.98 -15.43
C ASP A 120 12.88 6.38 -16.29
N ALA A 121 11.67 5.95 -15.90
CA ALA A 121 10.46 5.99 -16.73
C ALA A 121 9.45 7.09 -16.36
N LYS A 122 9.67 7.87 -15.31
CA LYS A 122 8.79 8.97 -14.86
C LYS A 122 7.31 8.56 -14.64
N VAL A 123 7.08 7.35 -14.14
CA VAL A 123 5.72 6.80 -13.93
C VAL A 123 5.11 7.25 -12.61
N ARG A 124 5.92 7.55 -11.60
CA ARG A 124 5.46 7.91 -10.25
C ARG A 124 5.51 9.41 -9.99
N MET A 125 6.61 10.03 -10.42
CA MET A 125 6.88 11.46 -10.24
C MET A 125 7.68 11.94 -11.45
N GLY A 126 7.69 13.12 -11.81
CA GLY A 126 8.39 13.61 -12.99
C GLY A 126 9.92 13.52 -12.93
N ASP A 127 10.53 13.34 -11.74
CA ASP A 127 11.97 13.39 -11.52
C ASP A 127 12.38 12.53 -10.31
N ASP A 128 13.68 12.28 -10.19
CA ASP A 128 14.30 11.58 -9.07
C ASP A 128 14.51 12.50 -7.87
N GLY A 129 14.45 11.95 -6.65
CA GLY A 129 14.86 12.70 -5.48
C GLY A 129 14.14 12.31 -4.19
N PHE A 130 14.41 13.13 -3.17
CA PHE A 130 13.67 13.04 -1.92
C PHE A 130 12.24 13.53 -2.10
N THR A 131 11.31 12.74 -1.56
CA THR A 131 9.88 13.07 -1.58
C THR A 131 9.37 13.31 -0.16
N TRP A 132 8.31 14.07 -0.07
CA TRP A 132 7.49 14.23 1.12
C TRP A 132 6.10 13.66 0.84
N LYS A 133 5.41 13.21 1.88
CA LYS A 133 4.06 12.67 1.78
C LYS A 133 3.22 13.07 2.99
N PHE A 134 1.96 13.44 2.74
CA PHE A 134 0.90 13.51 3.74
C PHE A 134 -0.12 12.45 3.39
N LEU A 135 -0.61 11.72 4.37
CA LEU A 135 -1.60 10.68 4.17
C LEU A 135 -2.72 10.80 5.21
N ALA A 136 -3.93 10.43 4.81
CA ALA A 136 -5.08 10.33 5.72
C ALA A 136 -6.10 9.34 5.18
N GLY A 137 -6.84 8.71 6.08
CA GLY A 137 -7.85 7.73 5.71
C GLY A 137 -8.57 7.14 6.91
N THR A 138 -9.20 6.01 6.66
CA THR A 138 -9.82 5.19 7.68
C THR A 138 -9.63 3.71 7.39
N GLU A 139 -9.41 2.93 8.42
CA GLU A 139 -9.55 1.49 8.37
C GLU A 139 -10.96 1.11 8.79
N ILE A 140 -11.57 0.18 8.07
CA ILE A 140 -12.92 -0.35 8.31
C ILE A 140 -12.76 -1.83 8.65
N LEU A 141 -13.20 -2.21 9.83
CA LEU A 141 -13.19 -3.59 10.30
C LEU A 141 -14.51 -4.28 9.92
N PHE A 142 -14.45 -5.28 9.06
CA PHE A 142 -15.64 -6.09 8.70
C PHE A 142 -15.81 -7.29 9.63
N THR A 143 -14.70 -7.89 10.02
CA THR A 143 -14.62 -9.00 10.97
C THR A 143 -13.32 -8.90 11.73
N ASP A 144 -13.14 -9.73 12.76
CA ASP A 144 -11.91 -9.75 13.57
C ASP A 144 -10.61 -10.03 12.77
N TYR A 145 -10.72 -10.45 11.52
CA TYR A 145 -9.59 -10.82 10.66
C TYR A 145 -9.64 -10.20 9.26
N LEU A 146 -10.69 -9.44 8.93
CA LEU A 146 -10.85 -8.80 7.62
C LEU A 146 -11.08 -7.31 7.80
N SER A 147 -10.17 -6.51 7.29
CA SER A 147 -10.26 -5.06 7.28
C SER A 147 -10.03 -4.47 5.88
N MET A 148 -10.56 -3.28 5.65
CA MET A 148 -10.32 -2.49 4.46
C MET A 148 -9.83 -1.11 4.87
N SER A 149 -8.77 -0.63 4.24
CA SER A 149 -8.33 0.76 4.35
C SER A 149 -8.77 1.55 3.12
N ILE A 150 -9.28 2.76 3.37
CA ILE A 150 -9.59 3.74 2.33
C ILE A 150 -8.92 5.04 2.74
N GLY A 151 -8.08 5.57 1.87
CA GLY A 151 -7.36 6.79 2.17
C GLY A 151 -6.93 7.53 0.92
N GLY A 152 -6.24 8.60 1.14
CA GLY A 152 -5.54 9.34 0.11
C GLY A 152 -4.22 9.85 0.64
N SER A 153 -3.28 10.01 -0.27
CA SER A 153 -2.00 10.63 0.04
C SER A 153 -1.67 11.72 -0.96
N PHE A 154 -1.03 12.78 -0.46
CA PHE A 154 -0.48 13.85 -1.27
C PHE A 154 1.03 13.80 -1.15
N LYS A 155 1.70 13.55 -2.26
CA LYS A 155 3.12 13.30 -2.35
C LYS A 155 3.77 14.29 -3.32
N GLY A 156 4.99 14.75 -3.02
CA GLY A 156 5.72 15.67 -3.89
C GLY A 156 7.22 15.57 -3.72
N LEU A 157 7.97 16.17 -4.65
CA LEU A 157 9.42 16.27 -4.58
C LEU A 157 9.86 17.47 -3.73
N TRP A 158 10.95 17.30 -2.98
CA TRP A 158 11.58 18.41 -2.26
C TRP A 158 12.34 19.37 -3.19
N SER A 159 12.85 18.84 -4.31
CA SER A 159 13.59 19.61 -5.31
C SER A 159 12.68 20.50 -6.17
N ASP A 160 11.42 20.07 -6.37
CA ASP A 160 10.40 20.81 -7.12
C ASP A 160 9.02 20.61 -6.52
N PHE A 161 8.52 21.60 -5.80
CA PHE A 161 7.18 21.57 -5.22
C PHE A 161 6.05 21.60 -6.26
N GLY A 162 6.35 21.90 -7.52
CA GLY A 162 5.40 21.78 -8.63
C GLY A 162 5.17 20.33 -9.06
N GLU A 163 6.13 19.46 -8.83
CA GLU A 163 6.02 18.02 -9.05
C GLU A 163 5.38 17.35 -7.83
N ASN A 164 4.09 17.22 -7.86
CA ASN A 164 3.31 16.60 -6.80
C ASN A 164 2.13 15.83 -7.38
N ASP A 165 1.60 14.88 -6.63
CA ASP A 165 0.46 14.06 -7.03
C ASP A 165 -0.43 13.76 -5.82
N PHE A 166 -1.72 13.60 -6.10
CA PHE A 166 -2.66 13.03 -5.16
C PHE A 166 -2.91 11.57 -5.52
N LEU A 167 -2.78 10.68 -4.54
CA LEU A 167 -3.02 9.25 -4.69
C LEU A 167 -4.28 8.86 -3.92
N LEU A 168 -5.13 8.05 -4.54
CA LEU A 168 -6.16 7.29 -3.84
C LEU A 168 -5.56 5.95 -3.43
N ASP A 169 -5.68 5.61 -2.15
CA ASP A 169 -5.13 4.39 -1.57
C ASP A 169 -6.26 3.50 -1.06
N LEU A 170 -6.38 2.29 -1.60
CA LEU A 170 -7.33 1.27 -1.16
C LEU A 170 -6.56 0.01 -0.76
N GLY A 171 -6.94 -0.58 0.36
CA GLY A 171 -6.33 -1.83 0.83
C GLY A 171 -7.39 -2.76 1.42
N LEU A 172 -7.30 -4.04 1.10
CA LEU A 172 -8.07 -5.11 1.73
C LEU A 172 -7.11 -6.07 2.40
N SER A 173 -7.21 -6.25 3.71
CA SER A 173 -6.32 -7.10 4.48
C SER A 173 -7.09 -8.23 5.13
N TRP A 174 -6.59 -9.45 4.96
CA TRP A 174 -7.14 -10.65 5.56
C TRP A 174 -6.07 -11.41 6.32
N TRP A 175 -6.23 -11.50 7.63
CA TRP A 175 -5.39 -12.30 8.51
C TRP A 175 -5.92 -13.74 8.56
N ILE A 176 -5.18 -14.65 7.94
CA ILE A 176 -5.55 -16.08 7.86
C ILE A 176 -5.29 -16.78 9.20
N THR A 177 -4.28 -16.33 9.90
CA THR A 177 -3.92 -16.73 11.27
C THR A 177 -3.47 -15.51 12.06
N ASP A 178 -3.17 -15.67 13.35
CA ASP A 178 -2.65 -14.57 14.19
C ASP A 178 -1.31 -13.99 13.69
N VAL A 179 -0.56 -14.76 12.89
CA VAL A 179 0.76 -14.36 12.39
C VAL A 179 0.84 -14.21 10.88
N HIS A 180 -0.10 -14.76 10.10
CA HIS A 180 -0.05 -14.74 8.65
C HIS A 180 -1.28 -14.06 8.05
N GLY A 181 -1.05 -13.13 7.17
CA GLY A 181 -2.09 -12.44 6.43
C GLY A 181 -1.75 -12.22 4.96
N VAL A 182 -2.72 -11.77 4.22
CA VAL A 182 -2.58 -11.29 2.85
C VAL A 182 -3.26 -9.93 2.71
N ALA A 183 -2.72 -9.07 1.85
CA ALA A 183 -3.32 -7.79 1.53
C ALA A 183 -3.39 -7.61 0.01
N LEU A 184 -4.53 -7.14 -0.47
CA LEU A 184 -4.71 -6.60 -1.81
C LEU A 184 -4.66 -5.09 -1.71
N GLU A 185 -3.82 -4.45 -2.49
CA GLU A 185 -3.62 -3.00 -2.48
C GLU A 185 -3.88 -2.44 -3.88
N TYR A 186 -4.55 -1.31 -3.94
CA TYR A 186 -4.76 -0.52 -5.15
C TYR A 186 -4.43 0.93 -4.86
N ASN A 187 -3.63 1.54 -5.73
CA ASN A 187 -3.32 2.96 -5.67
C ASN A 187 -3.55 3.57 -7.06
N HIS A 188 -4.16 4.74 -7.09
CA HIS A 188 -4.33 5.54 -8.29
C HIS A 188 -3.68 6.90 -8.11
N ALA A 189 -2.74 7.22 -8.97
CA ALA A 189 -2.04 8.50 -9.03
C ALA A 189 -2.73 9.40 -10.06
N PHE A 190 -3.34 10.49 -9.60
CA PHE A 190 -4.24 11.31 -10.44
C PHE A 190 -3.49 12.17 -11.45
N ASP A 191 -2.36 12.76 -11.06
CA ASP A 191 -1.60 13.64 -11.97
C ASP A 191 -0.74 12.83 -12.94
N GLN A 192 -0.21 11.70 -12.48
CA GLN A 192 0.56 10.77 -13.31
C GLN A 192 -0.33 9.83 -14.14
N GLU A 193 -1.65 9.78 -13.87
CA GLU A 193 -2.62 8.89 -14.56
C GLU A 193 -2.17 7.42 -14.52
N ALA A 194 -1.71 6.96 -13.34
CA ALA A 194 -1.15 5.63 -13.16
C ALA A 194 -1.88 4.83 -12.09
N ASP A 195 -2.15 3.57 -12.40
CA ASP A 195 -2.78 2.58 -11.52
C ASP A 195 -1.76 1.57 -11.03
N PHE A 196 -1.82 1.23 -9.75
CA PHE A 196 -0.99 0.20 -9.14
C PHE A 196 -1.90 -0.82 -8.44
N ILE A 197 -1.76 -2.10 -8.79
CA ILE A 197 -2.46 -3.21 -8.14
C ILE A 197 -1.44 -4.17 -7.59
N GLY A 198 -1.50 -4.44 -6.28
CA GLY A 198 -0.53 -5.28 -5.59
C GLY A 198 -1.17 -6.34 -4.70
N LEU A 199 -0.49 -7.47 -4.59
CA LEU A 199 -0.78 -8.51 -3.61
C LEU A 199 0.42 -8.64 -2.68
N LYS A 200 0.18 -8.60 -1.37
CA LYS A 200 1.20 -8.64 -0.34
C LYS A 200 0.92 -9.77 0.65
N PHE A 201 1.92 -10.55 0.98
CA PHE A 201 1.92 -11.47 2.11
C PHE A 201 2.38 -10.71 3.36
N LEU A 202 1.70 -10.92 4.48
CA LEU A 202 1.97 -10.29 5.77
C LEU A 202 2.39 -11.35 6.78
N TYR A 203 3.45 -11.08 7.52
CA TYR A 203 3.91 -11.89 8.64
C TYR A 203 4.04 -11.01 9.88
N SER A 204 3.24 -11.28 10.92
CA SER A 204 3.31 -10.61 12.21
C SER A 204 4.23 -11.38 13.15
N TRP A 205 5.06 -10.65 13.90
CA TRP A 205 5.95 -11.23 14.91
C TRP A 205 5.65 -10.61 16.28
N GLN A 206 4.64 -11.05 16.93
CA GLN A 206 4.41 -10.71 18.35
C GLN A 206 5.01 -11.75 19.26
#